data_8bd873a3ae74bcf87307a91d1625ce84
#
_entry.id   8bd873a3ae74bcf87307a91d1625ce84
#
_cell.length_a   1.000
_cell.length_b   1.000
_cell.length_c   1.000
_cell.angle_alpha   90.00
_cell.angle_beta   90.00
_cell.angle_gamma   90.00
#
_symmetry.space_group_name_H-M   'P 1'
#
loop_
_entity.id
_entity.type
_entity.pdbx_description
1 polymer ?
#
loop_
_entity_poly.entity_id
_entity_poly.type
_entity_poly.pdbx_seq_one_letter_code
_entity_poly.pdbx_strand_id
1 'polypeptide(L)'
;VSAFSADWLGLREPYDARARNRAVLDALAAALADRASIAVVDLACGTGATSRAIASRLPRRQSWRLVDNDPSLLARAASPAPPAGTDVVTMPLDLARQLDAALAAPLDLVTASALLDLVSGAWLERLARAVAARGLMVYAALSYDG
;
A
#
# COMPACT_ATOMS: atom_id res chain seq x y z
N VAL A 1 11.03 15.01 -1.58
CA VAL A 1 9.92 15.79 -2.16
C VAL A 1 9.16 14.89 -3.11
N SER A 2 7.87 14.76 -2.90
CA SER A 2 7.01 14.02 -3.83
C SER A 2 6.93 14.75 -5.17
N ALA A 3 7.03 14.00 -6.27
CA ALA A 3 6.82 14.53 -7.60
C ALA A 3 5.34 14.87 -7.90
N PHE A 4 4.42 14.43 -7.04
CA PHE A 4 2.98 14.54 -7.24
C PHE A 4 2.32 15.35 -6.11
N SER A 5 1.43 16.27 -6.48
CA SER A 5 0.64 17.01 -5.50
C SER A 5 -0.53 16.16 -4.98
N ALA A 6 -0.96 16.44 -3.75
CA ALA A 6 -2.12 15.78 -3.15
C ALA A 6 -3.42 16.03 -3.96
N ASP A 7 -3.56 17.20 -4.56
CA ASP A 7 -4.72 17.54 -5.37
C ASP A 7 -4.76 16.72 -6.66
N TRP A 8 -3.61 16.55 -7.32
CA TRP A 8 -3.50 15.72 -8.51
C TRP A 8 -3.80 14.25 -8.21
N LEU A 9 -3.26 13.73 -7.10
CA LEU A 9 -3.58 12.36 -6.64
C LEU A 9 -5.07 12.19 -6.35
N GLY A 10 -5.71 13.20 -5.75
CA GLY A 10 -7.15 13.19 -5.49
C GLY A 10 -7.99 13.15 -6.77
N LEU A 11 -7.57 13.86 -7.81
CA LEU A 11 -8.25 13.84 -9.12
C LEU A 11 -8.15 12.46 -9.79
N ARG A 12 -7.02 11.77 -9.64
CA ARG A 12 -6.81 10.43 -10.22
C ARG A 12 -7.50 9.31 -9.48
N GLU A 13 -7.66 9.43 -8.18
CA GLU A 13 -8.10 8.31 -7.32
C GLU A 13 -9.37 7.59 -7.82
N PRO A 14 -10.45 8.26 -8.25
CA PRO A 14 -11.65 7.56 -8.75
C PRO A 14 -11.38 6.75 -10.02
N TYR A 15 -10.48 7.22 -10.87
CA TYR A 15 -10.08 6.51 -12.10
C TYR A 15 -9.23 5.30 -11.79
N ASP A 16 -8.21 5.48 -10.94
CA ASP A 16 -7.33 4.41 -10.48
C ASP A 16 -8.12 3.32 -9.74
N ALA A 17 -9.09 3.68 -8.92
CA ALA A 17 -9.95 2.73 -8.23
C ALA A 17 -10.77 1.86 -9.21
N ARG A 18 -11.30 2.45 -10.28
CA ARG A 18 -12.05 1.74 -11.32
C ARG A 18 -11.15 0.86 -12.20
N ALA A 19 -9.90 1.28 -12.40
CA ALA A 19 -8.94 0.55 -13.24
C ALA A 19 -8.37 -0.70 -12.55
N ARG A 20 -8.54 -0.88 -11.24
CA ARG A 20 -8.06 -2.05 -10.52
C ARG A 20 -8.72 -3.32 -11.03
N ASN A 21 -7.90 -4.34 -11.31
CA ASN A 21 -8.40 -5.61 -11.82
C ASN A 21 -9.21 -6.34 -10.75
N ARG A 22 -10.50 -6.58 -11.04
CA ARG A 22 -11.44 -7.21 -10.09
C ARG A 22 -11.05 -8.65 -9.76
N ALA A 23 -10.60 -9.43 -10.74
CA ALA A 23 -10.21 -10.83 -10.51
C ALA A 23 -9.00 -10.92 -9.56
N VAL A 24 -8.05 -9.99 -9.68
CA VAL A 24 -6.90 -9.91 -8.75
C VAL A 24 -7.36 -9.52 -7.34
N LEU A 25 -8.27 -8.56 -7.22
CA LEU A 25 -8.83 -8.18 -5.92
C LEU A 25 -9.63 -9.31 -5.27
N ASP A 26 -10.38 -10.06 -6.04
CA ASP A 26 -11.14 -11.21 -5.55
C ASP A 26 -10.19 -12.34 -5.09
N ALA A 27 -9.12 -12.59 -5.83
CA ALA A 27 -8.07 -13.55 -5.44
C ALA A 27 -7.35 -13.12 -4.14
N LEU A 28 -7.03 -11.84 -3.99
CA LEU A 28 -6.46 -11.29 -2.76
C LEU A 28 -7.41 -11.50 -1.57
N ALA A 29 -8.66 -11.12 -1.72
CA ALA A 29 -9.69 -11.29 -0.68
C ALA A 29 -9.85 -12.76 -0.29
N ALA A 30 -9.92 -13.66 -1.25
CA ALA A 30 -10.03 -15.12 -1.02
C ALA A 30 -8.81 -15.67 -0.25
N ALA A 31 -7.60 -15.24 -0.62
CA ALA A 31 -6.37 -15.70 0.02
C ALA A 31 -6.24 -15.27 1.50
N LEU A 32 -6.94 -14.21 1.90
CA LEU A 32 -6.91 -13.66 3.25
C LEU A 32 -8.18 -13.90 4.06
N ALA A 33 -9.20 -14.53 3.47
CA ALA A 33 -10.54 -14.65 4.04
C ALA A 33 -10.58 -15.33 5.43
N ASP A 34 -9.71 -16.32 5.65
CA ASP A 34 -9.68 -17.10 6.89
C ASP A 34 -8.88 -16.43 8.02
N ARG A 35 -8.31 -15.26 7.77
CA ARG A 35 -7.54 -14.55 8.78
C ARG A 35 -8.43 -13.72 9.69
N ALA A 36 -8.22 -13.80 11.00
CA ALA A 36 -8.94 -12.99 11.99
C ALA A 36 -8.50 -11.50 11.94
N SER A 37 -7.25 -11.28 11.60
CA SER A 37 -6.64 -9.94 11.46
C SER A 37 -5.50 -9.97 10.46
N ILE A 38 -5.17 -8.82 9.89
CA ILE A 38 -4.02 -8.66 9.00
C ILE A 38 -3.22 -7.41 9.30
N ALA A 39 -1.92 -7.50 9.10
CA ALA A 39 -1.00 -6.37 9.11
C ALA A 39 -0.57 -6.05 7.67
N VAL A 40 -0.78 -4.83 7.25
CA VAL A 40 -0.52 -4.36 5.88
C VAL A 40 0.46 -3.19 5.90
N VAL A 41 1.38 -3.18 4.95
CA VAL A 41 2.17 -2.00 4.62
C VAL A 41 1.86 -1.54 3.21
N ASP A 42 1.58 -0.25 3.04
CA ASP A 42 1.41 0.39 1.73
C ASP A 42 2.65 1.22 1.42
N LEU A 43 3.43 0.75 0.44
CA LEU A 43 4.70 1.37 0.06
C LEU A 43 4.45 2.51 -0.92
N ALA A 44 4.99 3.70 -0.64
CA ALA A 44 4.74 4.94 -1.36
C ALA A 44 3.23 5.22 -1.44
N CYS A 45 2.59 5.27 -0.28
CA CYS A 45 1.13 5.31 -0.16
C CYS A 45 0.48 6.59 -0.72
N GLY A 46 1.25 7.65 -0.93
CA GLY A 46 0.71 8.95 -1.32
C GLY A 46 -0.36 9.43 -0.33
N THR A 47 -1.56 9.71 -0.81
CA THR A 47 -2.70 10.12 0.00
C THR A 47 -3.54 8.94 0.54
N GLY A 48 -3.08 7.70 0.42
CA GLY A 48 -3.75 6.52 0.96
C GLY A 48 -4.83 5.91 0.06
N ALA A 49 -4.78 6.15 -1.24
CA ALA A 49 -5.78 5.66 -2.19
C ALA A 49 -5.89 4.12 -2.23
N THR A 50 -4.77 3.39 -2.04
CA THR A 50 -4.77 1.93 -2.04
C THR A 50 -5.57 1.39 -0.87
N SER A 51 -5.32 1.88 0.35
CA SER A 51 -6.04 1.42 1.55
C SER A 51 -7.54 1.69 1.42
N ARG A 52 -7.94 2.85 0.92
CA ARG A 52 -9.35 3.17 0.67
C ARG A 52 -9.99 2.26 -0.37
N ALA A 53 -9.25 1.87 -1.40
CA ALA A 53 -9.77 1.03 -2.48
C ALA A 53 -9.98 -0.43 -2.08
N ILE A 54 -9.13 -0.99 -1.19
CA ILE A 54 -9.11 -2.43 -0.94
C ILE A 54 -9.49 -2.84 0.48
N ALA A 55 -9.47 -1.94 1.47
CA ALA A 55 -9.68 -2.29 2.88
C ALA A 55 -11.02 -3.00 3.13
N SER A 56 -12.10 -2.61 2.43
CA SER A 56 -13.41 -3.24 2.58
C SER A 56 -13.47 -4.70 2.11
N ARG A 57 -12.50 -5.15 1.34
CA ARG A 57 -12.40 -6.53 0.83
C ARG A 57 -11.54 -7.45 1.72
N LEU A 58 -10.88 -6.87 2.70
CA LEU A 58 -9.95 -7.56 3.59
C LEU A 58 -10.63 -7.91 4.92
N PRO A 59 -10.05 -8.78 5.77
CA PRO A 59 -10.55 -9.07 7.10
C PRO A 59 -10.85 -7.80 7.90
N ARG A 60 -11.86 -7.85 8.76
CA ARG A 60 -12.36 -6.65 9.48
C ARG A 60 -11.32 -5.99 10.40
N ARG A 61 -10.42 -6.77 11.00
CA ARG A 61 -9.35 -6.23 11.84
C ARG A 61 -8.10 -6.04 11.01
N GLN A 62 -7.69 -4.80 10.87
CA GLN A 62 -6.57 -4.42 10.02
C GLN A 62 -5.66 -3.45 10.75
N SER A 63 -4.35 -3.63 10.59
CA SER A 63 -3.36 -2.62 10.94
C SER A 63 -2.60 -2.21 9.68
N TRP A 64 -2.65 -0.92 9.35
CA TRP A 64 -2.01 -0.36 8.18
C TRP A 64 -0.82 0.49 8.56
N ARG A 65 0.30 0.26 7.91
CA ARG A 65 1.43 1.17 7.86
C ARG A 65 1.45 1.86 6.51
N LEU A 66 1.23 3.17 6.52
CA LEU A 66 1.24 4.00 5.33
C LEU A 66 2.62 4.66 5.24
N VAL A 67 3.41 4.26 4.25
CA VAL A 67 4.80 4.69 4.08
C VAL A 67 4.92 5.61 2.89
N ASP A 68 5.45 6.79 3.12
CA ASP A 68 5.81 7.75 2.07
C ASP A 68 6.95 8.65 2.57
N ASN A 69 7.70 9.26 1.67
CA ASN A 69 8.74 10.21 2.05
C ASN A 69 8.24 11.66 2.18
N ASP A 70 6.97 11.90 1.83
CA ASP A 70 6.33 13.22 1.91
C ASP A 70 5.37 13.29 3.10
N PRO A 71 5.73 14.01 4.18
CA PRO A 71 4.87 14.13 5.35
C PRO A 71 3.51 14.80 5.07
N SER A 72 3.42 15.64 4.06
CA SER A 72 2.17 16.30 3.69
C SER A 72 1.17 15.34 3.06
N LEU A 73 1.64 14.38 2.27
CA LEU A 73 0.82 13.29 1.74
C LEU A 73 0.38 12.35 2.85
N LEU A 74 1.27 12.00 3.77
CA LEU A 74 0.95 11.15 4.93
C LEU A 74 -0.11 11.78 5.82
N ALA A 75 -0.07 13.10 6.04
CA ALA A 75 -1.10 13.80 6.80
C ALA A 75 -2.49 13.66 6.12
N ARG A 76 -2.54 13.70 4.81
CA ARG A 76 -3.77 13.45 4.04
C ARG A 76 -4.20 12.00 4.10
N ALA A 77 -3.25 11.08 4.02
CA ALA A 77 -3.52 9.64 4.07
C ALA A 77 -4.13 9.20 5.42
N ALA A 78 -3.76 9.88 6.51
CA ALA A 78 -4.29 9.61 7.85
C ALA A 78 -5.67 10.24 8.10
N SER A 79 -6.19 11.04 7.19
CA SER A 79 -7.48 11.73 7.32
C SER A 79 -8.45 11.30 6.21
N PRO A 80 -9.73 11.03 6.52
CA PRO A 80 -10.38 10.98 7.84
C PRO A 80 -9.95 9.78 8.69
N ALA A 81 -10.41 9.75 9.94
CA ALA A 81 -10.14 8.63 10.84
C ALA A 81 -10.56 7.28 10.21
N PRO A 82 -9.79 6.22 10.41
CA PRO A 82 -10.08 4.92 9.84
C PRO A 82 -11.39 4.32 10.41
N PRO A 83 -12.02 3.40 9.67
CA PRO A 83 -13.18 2.67 10.17
C PRO A 83 -12.86 1.88 11.44
N ALA A 84 -13.89 1.56 12.22
CA ALA A 84 -13.75 0.72 13.41
C ALA A 84 -13.11 -0.64 13.05
N GLY A 85 -12.12 -1.05 13.85
CA GLY A 85 -11.35 -2.27 13.61
C GLY A 85 -10.15 -2.09 12.69
N THR A 86 -9.87 -0.86 12.26
CA THR A 86 -8.71 -0.52 11.44
C THR A 86 -7.82 0.47 12.20
N ASP A 87 -6.56 0.08 12.41
CA ASP A 87 -5.53 0.94 12.96
C ASP A 87 -4.63 1.44 11.82
N VAL A 88 -4.28 2.71 11.84
CA VAL A 88 -3.42 3.32 10.81
C VAL A 88 -2.27 4.05 11.46
N VAL A 89 -1.05 3.75 11.03
CA VAL A 89 0.17 4.46 11.40
C VAL A 89 0.84 4.98 10.13
N THR A 90 1.24 6.24 10.16
CA THR A 90 2.03 6.83 9.07
C THR A 90 3.52 6.75 9.39
N MET A 91 4.32 6.42 8.38
CA MET A 91 5.77 6.26 8.51
C MET A 91 6.47 7.11 7.44
N PRO A 92 7.06 8.24 7.80
CA PRO A 92 7.83 9.05 6.86
C PRO A 92 9.21 8.41 6.64
N LEU A 93 9.31 7.54 5.63
CA LEU A 93 10.51 6.80 5.28
C LEU A 93 10.94 7.02 3.84
N ASP A 94 12.24 7.08 3.63
CA ASP A 94 12.84 6.96 2.30
C ASP A 94 13.00 5.48 1.95
N LEU A 95 12.12 4.97 1.09
CA LEU A 95 12.11 3.55 0.69
C LEU A 95 13.38 3.11 -0.04
N ALA A 96 14.12 4.02 -0.65
CA ALA A 96 15.40 3.69 -1.28
C ALA A 96 16.43 3.21 -0.23
N ARG A 97 16.34 3.73 0.99
CA ARG A 97 17.29 3.46 2.07
C ARG A 97 16.71 2.63 3.21
N GLN A 98 15.41 2.74 3.45
CA GLN A 98 14.75 2.26 4.67
C GLN A 98 13.68 1.18 4.38
N LEU A 99 13.83 0.43 3.28
CA LEU A 99 12.87 -0.62 2.93
C LEU A 99 12.69 -1.65 4.06
N ASP A 100 13.78 -2.03 4.73
CA ASP A 100 13.73 -3.03 5.81
C ASP A 100 12.90 -2.53 7.00
N ALA A 101 12.98 -1.23 7.32
CA ALA A 101 12.15 -0.63 8.36
C ALA A 101 10.66 -0.63 7.97
N ALA A 102 10.35 -0.35 6.71
CA ALA A 102 8.97 -0.43 6.20
C ALA A 102 8.40 -1.84 6.29
N LEU A 103 9.25 -2.86 6.06
CA LEU A 103 8.86 -4.27 6.07
C LEU A 103 8.99 -4.95 7.45
N ALA A 104 9.23 -4.22 8.53
CA ALA A 104 9.36 -4.81 9.86
C ALA A 104 8.12 -5.62 10.28
N ALA A 105 8.34 -6.68 11.06
CA ALA A 105 7.24 -7.49 11.60
C ALA A 105 6.41 -6.71 12.66
N PRO A 106 5.11 -7.02 12.85
CA PRO A 106 4.33 -8.02 12.12
C PRO A 106 3.90 -7.50 10.74
N LEU A 107 3.80 -8.39 9.76
CA LEU A 107 3.38 -8.05 8.41
C LEU A 107 2.84 -9.29 7.68
N ASP A 108 1.72 -9.13 7.00
CA ASP A 108 1.07 -10.19 6.20
C ASP A 108 1.01 -9.83 4.73
N LEU A 109 0.77 -8.56 4.42
CA LEU A 109 0.53 -8.07 3.08
C LEU A 109 1.34 -6.80 2.80
N VAL A 110 2.00 -6.76 1.66
CA VAL A 110 2.67 -5.58 1.11
C VAL A 110 1.84 -5.07 -0.06
N THR A 111 1.48 -3.80 -0.06
CA THR A 111 0.81 -3.16 -1.18
C THR A 111 1.68 -2.08 -1.80
N ALA A 112 1.56 -1.91 -3.12
CA ALA A 112 2.22 -0.85 -3.86
C ALA A 112 1.36 -0.47 -5.07
N SER A 113 1.04 0.80 -5.22
CA SER A 113 0.33 1.30 -6.39
C SER A 113 1.16 2.40 -7.06
N ALA A 114 1.35 2.30 -8.39
CA ALA A 114 2.13 3.25 -9.19
C ALA A 114 3.55 3.50 -8.61
N LEU A 115 4.21 2.44 -8.12
CA LEU A 115 5.56 2.50 -7.54
C LEU A 115 6.57 1.69 -8.34
N LEU A 116 6.20 0.50 -8.80
CA LEU A 116 7.16 -0.47 -9.33
C LEU A 116 7.83 -0.02 -10.63
N ASP A 117 7.24 0.90 -11.36
CA ASP A 117 7.79 1.54 -12.55
C ASP A 117 8.74 2.71 -12.23
N LEU A 118 8.76 3.18 -10.98
CA LEU A 118 9.58 4.31 -10.53
C LEU A 118 10.85 3.89 -9.79
N VAL A 119 11.01 2.61 -9.49
CA VAL A 119 12.14 2.10 -8.69
C VAL A 119 13.17 1.39 -9.57
N SER A 120 14.40 1.22 -9.04
CA SER A 120 15.45 0.49 -9.74
C SER A 120 15.23 -1.02 -9.70
N GLY A 121 15.83 -1.73 -10.67
CA GLY A 121 15.84 -3.20 -10.65
C GLY A 121 16.46 -3.78 -9.37
N ALA A 122 17.54 -3.18 -8.88
CA ALA A 122 18.16 -3.59 -7.61
C ALA A 122 17.23 -3.44 -6.41
N TRP A 123 16.42 -2.38 -6.38
CA TRP A 123 15.41 -2.20 -5.35
C TRP A 123 14.31 -3.26 -5.43
N LEU A 124 13.83 -3.56 -6.64
CA LEU A 124 12.84 -4.63 -6.87
C LEU A 124 13.36 -5.99 -6.41
N GLU A 125 14.63 -6.29 -6.69
CA GLU A 125 15.25 -7.54 -6.20
C GLU A 125 15.32 -7.59 -4.67
N ARG A 126 15.63 -6.48 -4.01
CA ARG A 126 15.62 -6.41 -2.53
C ARG A 126 14.23 -6.68 -1.98
N LEU A 127 13.21 -6.02 -2.54
CA LEU A 127 11.82 -6.24 -2.16
C LEU A 127 11.42 -7.71 -2.36
N ALA A 128 11.70 -8.27 -3.54
CA ALA A 128 11.36 -9.65 -3.86
C ALA A 128 12.01 -10.66 -2.91
N ARG A 129 13.30 -10.47 -2.56
CA ARG A 129 14.00 -11.33 -1.60
C ARG A 129 13.40 -11.23 -0.20
N ALA A 130 13.12 -10.02 0.27
CA ALA A 130 12.54 -9.80 1.59
C ALA A 130 11.14 -10.42 1.72
N VAL A 131 10.31 -10.26 0.70
CA VAL A 131 8.96 -10.82 0.62
C VAL A 131 9.02 -12.36 0.57
N ALA A 132 9.85 -12.93 -0.30
CA ALA A 132 10.00 -14.38 -0.45
C ALA A 132 10.52 -15.04 0.83
N ALA A 133 11.54 -14.46 1.45
CA ALA A 133 12.14 -15.00 2.68
C ALA A 133 11.15 -15.11 3.84
N ARG A 134 10.10 -14.28 3.84
CA ARG A 134 9.10 -14.21 4.92
C ARG A 134 7.73 -14.76 4.51
N GLY A 135 7.58 -15.22 3.27
CA GLY A 135 6.30 -15.70 2.74
C GLY A 135 5.22 -14.62 2.75
N LEU A 136 5.58 -13.36 2.54
CA LEU A 136 4.62 -12.25 2.50
C LEU A 136 3.83 -12.25 1.19
N MET A 137 2.57 -11.88 1.28
CA MET A 137 1.75 -11.62 0.11
C MET A 137 2.01 -10.21 -0.43
N VAL A 138 1.99 -10.06 -1.74
CA VAL A 138 2.16 -8.75 -2.41
C VAL A 138 0.96 -8.48 -3.30
N TYR A 139 0.40 -7.30 -3.17
CA TYR A 139 -0.57 -6.74 -4.10
C TYR A 139 0.02 -5.47 -4.73
N ALA A 140 0.21 -5.50 -6.03
CA ALA A 140 0.73 -4.35 -6.78
C ALA A 140 -0.26 -3.94 -7.87
N ALA A 141 -0.46 -2.64 -8.04
CA ALA A 141 -1.28 -2.08 -9.10
C ALA A 141 -0.49 -1.02 -9.87
N LEU A 142 -0.49 -1.15 -11.18
CA LEU A 142 -0.03 -0.13 -12.11
C LEU A 142 -1.22 0.26 -12.98
N SER A 143 -1.60 1.53 -12.94
CA SER A 143 -2.62 2.07 -13.83
C SER A 143 -1.89 2.68 -15.02
N TYR A 144 -2.07 2.09 -16.16
CA TYR A 144 -1.57 2.63 -17.42
C TYR A 144 -2.75 3.15 -18.24
N ASP A 145 -2.79 4.45 -18.42
CA ASP A 145 -3.66 5.12 -19.38
C ASP A 145 -2.83 5.35 -20.66
N GLY A 146 -2.86 4.37 -21.51
CA GLY A 146 -2.08 4.31 -22.73
C GLY A 146 -2.24 5.49 -23.68
#